data_427f06cc9faf0650cc16da1f40d1b611
#
_entry.id   427f06cc9faf0650cc16da1f40d1b611
#
_cell.length_a   1.000
_cell.length_b   1.000
_cell.length_c   1.000
_cell.angle_alpha   90.00
_cell.angle_beta   90.00
_cell.angle_gamma   90.00
#
_symmetry.space_group_name_H-M   'P 1'
#
loop_
_entity.id
_entity.type
_entity.pdbx_description
1 polymer ?
#
loop_
_entity_poly.entity_id
_entity_poly.type
_entity_poly.pdbx_seq_one_letter_code
_entity_poly.pdbx_strand_id
1 'polypeptide(L)'
;GLGDVYKRQTGGVTSSLGKGIISASLARLLLARGYRVTIQKFDPYINIDPGTLNPYEHGECYVTVDGHEADLDLGHYERFTNTPTTRANNITTGRIYQNVIDKERRGDYLGKTVQIIPHITDEIKRNIKLLGSKNQFDFVITEIGGTVGDIESLPYLESVRQLRWEMGKNCVCIHLTYVPSVSYTHLRA
;
A
#
# COMPACT_ATOMS: atom_id res chain seq x y z
N GLY A 1 7.52 23.89 7.48
CA GLY A 1 7.13 22.53 7.76
C GLY A 1 7.68 21.62 6.68
N LEU A 2 8.39 20.57 7.04
CA LEU A 2 8.76 19.49 6.12
C LEU A 2 7.45 18.80 5.77
N GLY A 3 7.01 18.95 4.51
CA GLY A 3 5.81 18.28 4.02
C GLY A 3 6.01 16.76 4.05
N ASP A 4 4.95 16.04 4.38
CA ASP A 4 4.93 14.57 4.47
C ASP A 4 5.51 13.94 3.21
N VAL A 5 6.58 13.16 3.37
CA VAL A 5 7.20 12.43 2.26
C VAL A 5 6.61 11.04 2.19
N TYR A 6 5.78 10.80 1.18
CA TYR A 6 5.22 9.47 0.92
C TYR A 6 6.15 8.67 0.02
N LYS A 7 6.66 7.54 0.51
CA LYS A 7 7.41 6.59 -0.30
C LYS A 7 6.54 5.38 -0.59
N ARG A 8 6.51 4.95 -1.84
CA ARG A 8 5.70 3.83 -2.31
C ARG A 8 6.55 2.80 -3.00
N GLN A 9 6.14 1.56 -2.83
CA GLN A 9 6.83 0.44 -3.40
C GLN A 9 5.85 -0.42 -4.21
N THR A 10 6.19 -0.66 -5.48
CA THR A 10 5.48 -1.58 -6.37
C THR A 10 6.41 -2.74 -6.77
N GLY A 11 5.87 -3.91 -7.02
CA GLY A 11 6.62 -5.07 -7.52
C GLY A 11 6.58 -5.16 -9.03
N GLY A 12 7.63 -5.73 -9.64
CA GLY A 12 7.67 -6.09 -11.05
C GLY A 12 6.79 -7.30 -11.39
N VAL A 13 6.92 -7.84 -12.60
CA VAL A 13 6.12 -8.96 -13.15
C VAL A 13 6.27 -10.27 -12.39
N THR A 14 7.26 -10.40 -11.50
CA THR A 14 7.53 -11.60 -10.71
C THR A 14 7.10 -11.38 -9.26
N SER A 15 6.36 -12.33 -8.67
CA SER A 15 6.04 -12.33 -7.25
C SER A 15 7.28 -12.60 -6.38
N SER A 16 7.16 -12.38 -5.07
CA SER A 16 8.19 -12.71 -4.06
C SER A 16 9.54 -12.01 -4.24
N LEU A 17 9.55 -10.79 -4.77
CA LEU A 17 10.77 -9.96 -4.91
C LEU A 17 11.24 -9.35 -3.58
N GLY A 18 10.59 -9.65 -2.46
CA GLY A 18 10.97 -9.13 -1.15
C GLY A 18 10.50 -7.70 -0.86
N LYS A 19 9.37 -7.28 -1.40
CA LYS A 19 8.78 -5.95 -1.15
C LYS A 19 8.69 -5.64 0.35
N GLY A 20 8.12 -6.55 1.13
CA GLY A 20 7.94 -6.39 2.58
C GLY A 20 9.26 -6.18 3.32
N ILE A 21 10.29 -6.98 3.02
CA ILE A 21 11.61 -6.85 3.64
C ILE A 21 12.25 -5.51 3.29
N ILE A 22 12.13 -5.06 2.04
CA ILE A 22 12.71 -3.78 1.62
C ILE A 22 11.94 -2.62 2.27
N SER A 23 10.61 -2.69 2.34
CA SER A 23 9.77 -1.71 3.05
C SER A 23 10.17 -1.61 4.51
N ALA A 24 10.27 -2.74 5.20
CA ALA A 24 10.63 -2.81 6.61
C ALA A 24 12.07 -2.33 6.86
N SER A 25 13.02 -2.73 6.02
CA SER A 25 14.42 -2.30 6.12
C SER A 25 14.58 -0.80 5.90
N LEU A 26 13.89 -0.25 4.91
CA LEU A 26 13.88 1.20 4.65
C LEU A 26 13.29 1.96 5.84
N ALA A 27 12.17 1.48 6.39
CA ALA A 27 11.57 2.06 7.58
C ALA A 27 12.55 2.05 8.76
N ARG A 28 13.22 0.91 9.00
CA ARG A 28 14.22 0.78 10.06
C ARG A 28 15.38 1.76 9.90
N LEU A 29 15.89 1.94 8.68
CA LEU A 29 16.96 2.89 8.40
C LEU A 29 16.54 4.35 8.61
N LEU A 30 15.29 4.69 8.29
CA LEU A 30 14.75 6.03 8.55
C LEU A 30 14.53 6.27 10.04
N LEU A 31 14.00 5.29 10.77
CA LEU A 31 13.87 5.35 12.24
C LEU A 31 15.23 5.52 12.92
N ALA A 32 16.25 4.81 12.46
CA ALA A 32 17.62 4.96 12.98
C ALA A 32 18.21 6.35 12.75
N ARG A 33 17.66 7.12 11.81
CA ARG A 33 18.01 8.53 11.57
C ARG A 33 17.12 9.52 12.35
N GLY A 34 16.28 9.02 13.24
CA GLY A 34 15.42 9.85 14.09
C GLY A 34 14.10 10.28 13.48
N TYR A 35 13.71 9.77 12.31
CA TYR A 35 12.41 10.05 11.72
C TYR A 35 11.31 9.17 12.29
N ARG A 36 10.09 9.70 12.37
CA ARG A 36 8.88 8.94 12.69
C ARG A 36 8.36 8.28 11.43
N VAL A 37 8.27 6.96 11.41
CA VAL A 37 7.95 6.19 10.21
C VAL A 37 6.86 5.18 10.49
N THR A 38 5.94 5.00 9.55
CA THR A 38 5.00 3.89 9.55
C THR A 38 4.95 3.24 8.17
N ILE A 39 4.47 1.98 8.13
CA ILE A 39 4.29 1.22 6.90
C ILE A 39 2.80 0.97 6.71
N GLN A 40 2.31 1.12 5.49
CA GLN A 40 0.95 0.83 5.08
C GLN A 40 0.98 -0.19 3.95
N LYS A 41 0.10 -1.18 4.00
CA LYS A 41 -0.02 -2.22 2.98
C LYS A 41 -1.39 -2.14 2.30
N PHE A 42 -1.38 -2.22 0.98
CA PHE A 42 -2.56 -2.40 0.15
C PHE A 42 -2.54 -3.80 -0.46
N ASP A 43 -3.57 -4.58 -0.15
CA ASP A 43 -3.75 -5.93 -0.67
C ASP A 43 -4.75 -5.91 -1.82
N PRO A 44 -4.41 -6.50 -2.99
CA PRO A 44 -5.24 -6.40 -4.18
C PRO A 44 -6.46 -7.33 -4.19
N TYR A 45 -6.60 -8.24 -3.22
CA TYR A 45 -7.73 -9.15 -3.17
C TYR A 45 -9.05 -8.43 -2.80
N ILE A 46 -10.18 -9.06 -3.20
CA ILE A 46 -11.54 -8.51 -3.03
C ILE A 46 -12.13 -8.77 -1.65
N ASN A 47 -11.50 -9.59 -0.81
CA ASN A 47 -11.94 -9.79 0.56
C ASN A 47 -11.91 -8.45 1.31
N ILE A 48 -12.90 -8.21 2.16
CA ILE A 48 -13.00 -6.97 2.98
C ILE A 48 -11.83 -6.90 3.97
N ASP A 49 -11.50 -8.03 4.57
CA ASP A 49 -10.38 -8.24 5.47
C ASP A 49 -9.84 -9.67 5.31
N PRO A 50 -8.69 -10.01 5.89
CA PRO A 50 -8.10 -11.34 5.80
C PRO A 50 -8.71 -12.38 6.75
N GLY A 51 -9.66 -12.01 7.62
CA GLY A 51 -10.21 -12.90 8.64
C GLY A 51 -10.90 -14.17 8.09
N THR A 52 -11.40 -14.11 6.86
CA THR A 52 -12.04 -15.25 6.18
C THR A 52 -11.13 -15.98 5.20
N LEU A 53 -9.88 -15.54 5.05
CA LEU A 53 -8.91 -16.17 4.15
C LEU A 53 -8.43 -17.51 4.71
N ASN A 54 -8.09 -18.43 3.81
CA ASN A 54 -7.54 -19.73 4.19
C ASN A 54 -6.12 -19.55 4.77
N PRO A 55 -5.86 -19.90 6.05
CA PRO A 55 -4.56 -19.73 6.68
C PRO A 55 -3.43 -20.51 5.98
N TYR A 56 -3.74 -21.62 5.33
CA TYR A 56 -2.74 -22.40 4.60
C TYR A 56 -2.25 -21.73 3.33
N GLU A 57 -3.05 -20.83 2.77
CA GLU A 57 -2.70 -20.10 1.53
C GLU A 57 -2.13 -18.70 1.82
N HIS A 58 -2.64 -18.03 2.85
CA HIS A 58 -2.36 -16.61 3.13
C HIS A 58 -1.62 -16.39 4.46
N GLY A 59 -1.39 -17.43 5.25
CA GLY A 59 -0.88 -17.33 6.61
C GLY A 59 -1.97 -16.95 7.62
N GLU A 60 -1.58 -16.83 8.87
CA GLU A 60 -2.47 -16.43 9.96
C GLU A 60 -2.78 -14.93 9.91
N CYS A 61 -3.97 -14.54 10.38
CA CYS A 61 -4.31 -13.14 10.55
C CYS A 61 -3.49 -12.51 11.69
N TYR A 62 -3.03 -11.29 11.46
CA TYR A 62 -2.45 -10.44 12.49
C TYR A 62 -3.53 -9.49 13.04
N VAL A 63 -3.58 -9.32 14.36
CA VAL A 63 -4.54 -8.39 14.97
C VAL A 63 -3.80 -7.13 15.40
N THR A 64 -4.21 -5.99 14.86
CA THR A 64 -3.64 -4.69 15.18
C THR A 64 -4.05 -4.18 16.57
N VAL A 65 -3.39 -3.12 17.05
CA VAL A 65 -3.66 -2.57 18.40
C VAL A 65 -5.11 -2.09 18.59
N ASP A 66 -5.80 -1.76 17.51
CA ASP A 66 -7.22 -1.35 17.51
C ASP A 66 -8.19 -2.52 17.21
N GLY A 67 -7.69 -3.77 17.28
CA GLY A 67 -8.51 -4.98 17.14
C GLY A 67 -8.90 -5.33 15.71
N HIS A 68 -8.26 -4.75 14.70
CA HIS A 68 -8.53 -5.05 13.31
C HIS A 68 -7.74 -6.29 12.85
N GLU A 69 -8.41 -7.23 12.20
CA GLU A 69 -7.78 -8.35 11.51
C GLU A 69 -7.07 -7.85 10.24
N ALA A 70 -5.79 -8.11 10.15
CA ALA A 70 -4.91 -7.62 9.11
C ALA A 70 -4.04 -8.75 8.56
N ASP A 71 -3.39 -8.48 7.44
CA ASP A 71 -2.41 -9.38 6.85
C ASP A 71 -1.20 -9.57 7.79
N LEU A 72 -0.64 -10.78 7.79
CA LEU A 72 0.49 -11.18 8.63
C LEU A 72 1.72 -10.27 8.45
N ASP A 73 1.88 -9.66 7.29
CA ASP A 73 2.98 -8.74 7.01
C ASP A 73 3.04 -7.55 7.98
N LEU A 74 1.89 -7.12 8.53
CA LEU A 74 1.88 -6.05 9.52
C LEU A 74 2.66 -6.43 10.78
N GLY A 75 2.55 -7.68 11.21
CA GLY A 75 3.36 -8.20 12.33
C GLY A 75 4.86 -8.17 12.03
N HIS A 76 5.25 -8.45 10.80
CA HIS A 76 6.65 -8.31 10.37
C HIS A 76 7.09 -6.86 10.39
N TYR A 77 6.26 -5.92 9.89
CA TYR A 77 6.59 -4.49 9.93
C TYR A 77 6.78 -3.98 11.36
N GLU A 78 5.92 -4.38 12.29
CA GLU A 78 6.05 -4.01 13.70
C GLU A 78 7.34 -4.53 14.32
N ARG A 79 7.76 -5.76 14.01
CA ARG A 79 9.05 -6.31 14.49
C ARG A 79 10.24 -5.48 14.02
N PHE A 80 10.23 -4.97 12.79
CA PHE A 80 11.31 -4.17 12.25
C PHE A 80 11.31 -2.73 12.78
N THR A 81 10.13 -2.16 12.96
CA THR A 81 9.96 -0.73 13.24
C THR A 81 9.73 -0.43 14.70
N ASN A 82 9.26 -1.40 15.47
CA ASN A 82 8.74 -1.22 16.83
C ASN A 82 7.67 -0.10 16.89
N THR A 83 6.92 0.06 15.78
CA THR A 83 5.85 1.04 15.65
C THR A 83 4.53 0.29 15.54
N PRO A 84 3.58 0.48 16.46
CA PRO A 84 2.28 -0.18 16.41
C PRO A 84 1.52 0.17 15.13
N THR A 85 0.79 -0.81 14.60
CA THR A 85 -0.08 -0.64 13.44
C THR A 85 -1.55 -0.63 13.84
N THR A 86 -2.35 -0.01 13.01
CA THR A 86 -3.80 0.14 13.17
C THR A 86 -4.51 -0.30 11.89
N ARG A 87 -5.82 -0.30 11.91
CA ARG A 87 -6.68 -0.54 10.75
C ARG A 87 -6.30 0.32 9.52
N ALA A 88 -5.72 1.50 9.73
CA ALA A 88 -5.28 2.37 8.64
C ALA A 88 -4.01 1.89 7.93
N ASN A 89 -3.29 0.94 8.52
CA ASN A 89 -2.07 0.39 7.96
C ASN A 89 -2.30 -0.78 7.01
N ASN A 90 -3.50 -1.40 7.01
CA ASN A 90 -3.85 -2.47 6.08
C ASN A 90 -5.17 -2.16 5.37
N ILE A 91 -5.15 -2.10 4.05
CA ILE A 91 -6.31 -1.78 3.23
C ILE A 91 -6.41 -2.79 2.09
N THR A 92 -7.58 -3.44 1.99
CA THR A 92 -7.88 -4.36 0.90
C THR A 92 -8.62 -3.67 -0.22
N THR A 93 -8.53 -4.19 -1.42
CA THR A 93 -9.37 -3.75 -2.56
C THR A 93 -10.85 -3.88 -2.21
N GLY A 94 -11.26 -4.98 -1.59
CA GLY A 94 -12.65 -5.18 -1.17
C GLY A 94 -13.17 -4.04 -0.31
N ARG A 95 -12.40 -3.60 0.68
CA ARG A 95 -12.77 -2.48 1.54
C ARG A 95 -12.86 -1.14 0.80
N ILE A 96 -11.99 -0.91 -0.17
CA ILE A 96 -12.04 0.29 -1.03
C ILE A 96 -13.35 0.30 -1.83
N TYR A 97 -13.66 -0.80 -2.52
CA TYR A 97 -14.88 -0.91 -3.31
C TYR A 97 -16.14 -0.83 -2.43
N GLN A 98 -16.16 -1.49 -1.29
CA GLN A 98 -17.25 -1.41 -0.33
C GLN A 98 -17.52 0.06 0.08
N ASN A 99 -16.47 0.81 0.44
CA ASN A 99 -16.62 2.21 0.81
C ASN A 99 -17.21 3.07 -0.31
N VAL A 100 -16.83 2.81 -1.56
CA VAL A 100 -17.36 3.53 -2.72
C VAL A 100 -18.82 3.15 -2.99
N ILE A 101 -19.15 1.86 -2.91
CA ILE A 101 -20.52 1.37 -3.05
C ILE A 101 -21.42 1.94 -1.94
N ASP A 102 -20.98 1.92 -0.70
CA ASP A 102 -21.73 2.48 0.42
C ASP A 102 -21.99 3.98 0.26
N LYS A 103 -21.03 4.73 -0.27
CA LYS A 103 -21.22 6.16 -0.62
C LYS A 103 -22.23 6.34 -1.73
N GLU A 104 -22.18 5.49 -2.77
CA GLU A 104 -23.17 5.50 -3.86
C GLU A 104 -24.56 5.26 -3.30
N ARG A 105 -24.75 4.22 -2.47
CA ARG A 105 -26.03 3.85 -1.88
C ARG A 105 -26.60 4.94 -0.96
N ARG A 106 -25.77 5.73 -0.30
CA ARG A 106 -26.20 6.89 0.49
C ARG A 106 -26.50 8.13 -0.35
N GLY A 107 -26.18 8.13 -1.63
CA GLY A 107 -26.39 9.27 -2.52
C GLY A 107 -25.26 10.31 -2.49
N ASP A 108 -24.10 9.99 -1.93
CA ASP A 108 -22.97 10.93 -1.78
C ASP A 108 -22.47 11.45 -3.15
N TYR A 109 -22.75 10.73 -4.24
CA TYR A 109 -22.36 11.12 -5.60
C TYR A 109 -23.44 11.86 -6.38
N LEU A 110 -24.58 12.18 -5.75
CA LEU A 110 -25.64 13.00 -6.34
C LEU A 110 -26.14 12.50 -7.72
N GLY A 111 -26.29 11.19 -7.89
CA GLY A 111 -26.76 10.56 -9.11
C GLY A 111 -25.73 10.47 -10.26
N LYS A 112 -24.48 10.84 -10.01
CA LYS A 112 -23.42 10.68 -11.00
C LYS A 112 -23.08 9.20 -11.22
N THR A 113 -22.67 8.84 -12.42
CA THR A 113 -22.12 7.52 -12.72
C THR A 113 -20.83 7.30 -11.94
N VAL A 114 -20.78 6.24 -11.12
CA VAL A 114 -19.60 5.87 -10.34
C VAL A 114 -18.71 4.95 -11.18
N GLN A 115 -17.44 5.29 -11.30
CA GLN A 115 -16.46 4.62 -12.15
C GLN A 115 -15.15 4.36 -11.40
N ILE A 116 -14.28 3.52 -11.95
CA ILE A 116 -12.95 3.28 -11.38
C ILE A 116 -12.18 4.60 -11.25
N ILE A 117 -12.17 5.40 -12.33
CA ILE A 117 -11.63 6.75 -12.34
C ILE A 117 -12.83 7.71 -12.46
N PRO A 118 -13.01 8.65 -11.52
CA PRO A 118 -12.10 8.97 -10.40
C PRO A 118 -12.43 8.26 -9.07
N HIS A 119 -13.56 7.60 -8.90
CA HIS A 119 -14.12 7.28 -7.57
C HIS A 119 -13.28 6.25 -6.78
N ILE A 120 -12.86 5.15 -7.44
CA ILE A 120 -11.99 4.15 -6.80
C ILE A 120 -10.59 4.72 -6.62
N THR A 121 -10.04 5.42 -7.61
CA THR A 121 -8.71 6.03 -7.50
C THR A 121 -8.66 7.10 -6.43
N ASP A 122 -9.70 7.91 -6.25
CA ASP A 122 -9.78 8.90 -5.18
C ASP A 122 -9.88 8.25 -3.80
N GLU A 123 -10.63 7.15 -3.67
CA GLU A 123 -10.71 6.40 -2.42
C GLU A 123 -9.37 5.75 -2.06
N ILE A 124 -8.64 5.20 -3.03
CA ILE A 124 -7.27 4.70 -2.84
C ILE A 124 -6.36 5.84 -2.36
N LYS A 125 -6.35 6.98 -3.07
CA LYS A 125 -5.53 8.15 -2.71
C LYS A 125 -5.86 8.68 -1.32
N ARG A 126 -7.15 8.73 -0.96
CA ARG A 126 -7.60 9.13 0.36
C ARG A 126 -7.01 8.23 1.45
N ASN A 127 -7.11 6.91 1.29
CA ASN A 127 -6.56 5.95 2.24
C ASN A 127 -5.04 6.06 2.37
N ILE A 128 -4.34 6.30 1.26
CA ILE A 128 -2.89 6.49 1.27
C ILE A 128 -2.50 7.73 2.08
N LYS A 129 -3.23 8.82 1.91
CA LYS A 129 -2.95 10.09 2.61
C LYS A 129 -3.36 10.05 4.10
N LEU A 130 -4.19 9.09 4.51
CA LEU A 130 -4.81 9.07 5.84
C LEU A 130 -3.79 9.07 6.99
N LEU A 131 -2.75 8.27 6.89
CA LEU A 131 -1.72 8.17 7.93
C LEU A 131 -0.82 9.42 8.00
N GLY A 132 -0.58 10.06 6.87
CA GLY A 132 0.22 11.28 6.82
C GLY A 132 -0.52 12.55 7.24
N SER A 133 -1.85 12.56 7.16
CA SER A 133 -2.66 13.75 7.45
C SER A 133 -2.65 14.19 8.92
N LYS A 134 -2.23 13.32 9.83
CA LYS A 134 -2.26 13.55 11.28
C LYS A 134 -0.95 14.12 11.85
N ASN A 135 0.05 14.43 11.04
CA ASN A 135 1.39 14.87 11.47
C ASN A 135 2.07 13.96 12.52
N GLN A 136 1.69 12.69 12.55
CA GLN A 136 2.27 11.70 13.46
C GLN A 136 3.56 11.09 12.90
N PHE A 137 3.70 11.07 11.58
CA PHE A 137 4.81 10.45 10.88
C PHE A 137 5.46 11.43 9.90
N ASP A 138 6.78 11.34 9.80
CA ASP A 138 7.57 12.08 8.82
C ASP A 138 7.64 11.33 7.49
N PHE A 139 7.48 9.99 7.54
CA PHE A 139 7.42 9.12 6.38
C PHE A 139 6.32 8.07 6.52
N VAL A 140 5.55 7.91 5.47
CA VAL A 140 4.62 6.79 5.30
C VAL A 140 5.11 5.96 4.10
N ILE A 141 5.51 4.72 4.37
CA ILE A 141 5.91 3.77 3.33
C ILE A 141 4.68 2.97 2.95
N THR A 142 4.20 3.13 1.73
CA THR A 142 3.04 2.39 1.23
C THR A 142 3.52 1.26 0.33
N GLU A 143 3.33 0.03 0.76
CA GLU A 143 3.54 -1.16 -0.05
C GLU A 143 2.26 -1.50 -0.82
N ILE A 144 2.37 -1.66 -2.13
CA ILE A 144 1.28 -2.13 -2.97
C ILE A 144 1.50 -3.62 -3.24
N GLY A 145 0.57 -4.44 -2.77
CA GLY A 145 0.55 -5.88 -3.01
C GLY A 145 0.35 -6.24 -4.48
N GLY A 146 0.54 -7.52 -4.81
CA GLY A 146 0.43 -8.01 -6.17
C GLY A 146 1.63 -7.65 -7.05
N THR A 147 1.48 -7.90 -8.35
CA THR A 147 2.50 -7.62 -9.37
C THR A 147 2.00 -6.59 -10.37
N VAL A 148 2.94 -5.87 -10.98
CA VAL A 148 2.61 -4.97 -12.10
C VAL A 148 2.24 -5.82 -13.30
N GLY A 149 1.05 -5.57 -13.87
CA GLY A 149 0.48 -6.36 -14.96
C GLY A 149 -0.76 -7.16 -14.55
N ASP A 150 -0.95 -7.40 -13.26
CA ASP A 150 -2.20 -7.97 -12.77
C ASP A 150 -3.33 -6.95 -12.92
N ILE A 151 -4.49 -7.43 -13.36
CA ILE A 151 -5.65 -6.56 -13.64
C ILE A 151 -6.12 -5.84 -12.37
N GLU A 152 -6.00 -6.48 -11.22
CA GLU A 152 -6.36 -5.95 -9.90
C GLU A 152 -5.47 -4.79 -9.48
N SER A 153 -4.25 -4.72 -10.02
CA SER A 153 -3.28 -3.69 -9.69
C SER A 153 -3.45 -2.38 -10.46
N LEU A 154 -4.21 -2.38 -11.56
CA LEU A 154 -4.37 -1.21 -12.44
C LEU A 154 -4.91 0.04 -11.71
N PRO A 155 -5.95 -0.03 -10.87
CA PRO A 155 -6.44 1.15 -10.14
C PRO A 155 -5.39 1.72 -9.17
N TYR A 156 -4.54 0.88 -8.59
CA TYR A 156 -3.45 1.31 -7.72
C TYR A 156 -2.35 2.03 -8.49
N LEU A 157 -1.94 1.49 -9.65
CA LEU A 157 -0.94 2.12 -10.50
C LEU A 157 -1.38 3.50 -10.97
N GLU A 158 -2.65 3.62 -11.39
CA GLU A 158 -3.22 4.90 -11.78
C GLU A 158 -3.28 5.87 -10.58
N SER A 159 -3.69 5.40 -9.41
CA SER A 159 -3.69 6.22 -8.19
C SER A 159 -2.29 6.71 -7.82
N VAL A 160 -1.27 5.85 -7.99
CA VAL A 160 0.15 6.22 -7.78
C VAL A 160 0.58 7.30 -8.75
N ARG A 161 0.23 7.15 -10.05
CA ARG A 161 0.54 8.14 -11.08
C ARG A 161 -0.06 9.50 -10.73
N GLN A 162 -1.34 9.53 -10.34
CA GLN A 162 -2.02 10.76 -9.94
C GLN A 162 -1.39 11.38 -8.70
N LEU A 163 -1.11 10.58 -7.66
CA LEU A 163 -0.50 11.07 -6.43
C LEU A 163 0.89 11.63 -6.62
N ARG A 164 1.68 11.01 -7.51
CA ARG A 164 2.99 11.55 -7.85
C ARG A 164 2.88 12.94 -8.48
N TRP A 165 1.85 13.14 -9.31
CA TRP A 165 1.56 14.45 -9.90
C TRP A 165 1.08 15.45 -8.82
N GLU A 166 0.14 15.06 -7.97
CA GLU A 166 -0.44 15.91 -6.93
C GLU A 166 0.58 16.32 -5.87
N MET A 167 1.47 15.44 -5.48
CA MET A 167 2.41 15.63 -4.36
C MET A 167 3.83 16.01 -4.81
N GLY A 168 4.13 15.92 -6.09
CA GLY A 168 5.42 16.28 -6.67
C GLY A 168 6.59 15.61 -5.96
N LYS A 169 7.55 16.39 -5.49
CA LYS A 169 8.75 15.91 -4.79
C LYS A 169 8.49 15.21 -3.45
N ASN A 170 7.30 15.35 -2.89
CA ASN A 170 6.91 14.70 -1.64
C ASN A 170 6.45 13.24 -1.85
N CYS A 171 6.41 12.76 -3.08
CA CYS A 171 6.05 11.39 -3.42
C CYS A 171 7.17 10.73 -4.22
N VAL A 172 7.79 9.68 -3.63
CA VAL A 172 8.82 8.87 -4.28
C VAL A 172 8.26 7.48 -4.57
N CYS A 173 8.39 7.02 -5.82
CA CYS A 173 8.05 5.65 -6.20
C CYS A 173 9.31 4.80 -6.29
N ILE A 174 9.29 3.63 -5.65
CA ILE A 174 10.34 2.62 -5.74
C ILE A 174 9.72 1.42 -6.45
N HIS A 175 10.25 1.07 -7.62
CA HIS A 175 9.83 -0.10 -8.38
C HIS A 175 10.89 -1.19 -8.25
N LEU A 176 10.48 -2.35 -7.74
CA LEU A 176 11.35 -3.52 -7.64
C LEU A 176 11.18 -4.37 -8.88
N THR A 177 12.29 -4.73 -9.50
CA THR A 177 12.30 -5.64 -10.61
C THR A 177 13.45 -6.63 -10.48
N TYR A 178 13.27 -7.82 -11.02
CA TYR A 178 14.33 -8.80 -11.12
C TYR A 178 15.21 -8.51 -12.34
N VAL A 179 16.51 -8.37 -12.10
CA VAL A 179 17.50 -8.20 -13.16
C VAL A 179 18.38 -9.45 -13.18
N PRO A 180 18.10 -10.42 -14.06
CA PRO A 180 18.91 -11.63 -14.14
C PRO A 180 20.30 -11.31 -14.70
N SER A 181 21.35 -11.86 -14.09
CA SER A 181 22.69 -11.85 -14.64
C SER A 181 22.89 -13.11 -15.51
N VAL A 182 23.16 -12.92 -16.79
CA VAL A 182 23.45 -14.01 -17.73
C VAL A 182 24.89 -13.88 -18.14
N SER A 183 25.71 -14.89 -17.85
CA SER A 183 27.18 -14.83 -17.97
C SER A 183 27.74 -14.64 -19.39
N TYR A 184 26.93 -14.73 -20.45
CA TYR A 184 27.38 -14.63 -21.84
C TYR A 184 26.52 -13.77 -22.77
N THR A 185 25.48 -13.13 -22.28
CA THR A 185 24.64 -12.24 -23.10
C THR A 185 24.47 -10.90 -22.43
N HIS A 186 24.89 -9.84 -23.11
CA HIS A 186 24.51 -8.50 -22.75
C HIS A 186 23.03 -8.33 -23.09
N LEU A 187 22.18 -8.27 -22.08
CA LEU A 187 20.80 -7.77 -22.25
C LEU A 187 20.91 -6.29 -22.64
N ARG A 188 20.70 -6.00 -23.94
CA ARG A 188 20.51 -4.63 -24.37
C ARG A 188 19.07 -4.23 -23.98
N ALA A 189 18.95 -3.24 -23.13
CA ALA A 189 17.70 -2.58 -22.85
C ALA A 189 17.22 -1.81 -24.09
#